data_ed2d6c598533a9b61691a5d26acc127b
#
_entry.id   ed2d6c598533a9b61691a5d26acc127b
#
_cell.length_a   1.000
_cell.length_b   1.000
_cell.length_c   1.000
_cell.angle_alpha   90.00
_cell.angle_beta   90.00
_cell.angle_gamma   90.00
#
_symmetry.space_group_name_H-M   'P 1'
#
loop_
_entity.id
_entity.type
_entity.pdbx_description
1 polymer ?
#
loop_
_entity_poly.entity_id
_entity_poly.type
_entity_poly.pdbx_seq_one_letter_code
_entity_poly.pdbx_strand_id
1 'polypeptide(L)'
;AIKTYFYSQKRKEKNRQAGVSDQVLKRQRRLQRRHEKAARRRKAVKVSTTISEEDKSRYLGAIQACYMSSDDSASDSEAEEGEHREGDDEAEATTVKRKKFLTKKLPWRSTELEDLVKSLDRKSSRRRSSKAAAMMTRRESSENASERLAPQDAPQWAIRLPPLTT
;
A
#
# COMPACT_ATOMS: atom_id res chain seq x y z
N ALA A 1 -15.88 -12.82 -19.49
CA ALA A 1 -15.11 -13.57 -18.47
C ALA A 1 -14.06 -14.51 -19.11
N ILE A 2 -14.38 -15.24 -20.17
CA ILE A 2 -13.46 -16.24 -20.81
C ILE A 2 -12.21 -15.54 -21.40
N LYS A 3 -12.37 -14.46 -22.16
CA LYS A 3 -11.24 -13.72 -22.76
C LYS A 3 -10.23 -13.24 -21.70
N THR A 4 -10.71 -12.72 -20.59
CA THR A 4 -9.87 -12.23 -19.48
C THR A 4 -9.06 -13.37 -18.85
N TYR A 5 -9.65 -14.55 -18.71
CA TYR A 5 -8.98 -15.74 -18.22
C TYR A 5 -7.82 -16.16 -19.15
N PHE A 6 -8.06 -16.28 -20.46
CA PHE A 6 -7.02 -16.63 -21.43
C PHE A 6 -5.87 -15.62 -21.45
N TYR A 7 -6.16 -14.32 -21.41
CA TYR A 7 -5.12 -13.30 -21.33
C TYR A 7 -4.30 -13.43 -20.05
N SER A 8 -4.92 -13.75 -18.93
CA SER A 8 -4.20 -13.94 -17.66
C SER A 8 -3.30 -15.18 -17.69
N GLN A 9 -3.75 -16.30 -18.29
CA GLN A 9 -2.95 -17.52 -18.45
C GLN A 9 -1.79 -17.30 -19.41
N LYS A 10 -2.02 -16.68 -20.58
CA LYS A 10 -0.96 -16.35 -21.55
C LYS A 10 0.11 -15.44 -20.92
N ARG A 11 -0.29 -14.48 -20.09
CA ARG A 11 0.65 -13.62 -19.37
C ARG A 11 1.45 -14.38 -18.31
N LYS A 12 0.84 -15.32 -17.59
CA LYS A 12 1.54 -16.18 -16.63
C LYS A 12 2.58 -17.05 -17.33
N GLU A 13 2.20 -17.66 -18.45
CA GLU A 13 3.09 -18.49 -19.24
C GLU A 13 4.27 -17.68 -19.80
N LYS A 14 4.01 -16.51 -20.38
CA LYS A 14 5.07 -15.60 -20.84
C LYS A 14 6.04 -15.22 -19.71
N ASN A 15 5.54 -14.93 -18.51
CA ASN A 15 6.39 -14.60 -17.37
C ASN A 15 7.21 -15.81 -16.90
N ARG A 16 6.65 -17.02 -16.96
CA ARG A 16 7.35 -18.25 -16.64
C ARG A 16 8.48 -18.51 -17.64
N GLN A 17 8.18 -18.39 -18.92
CA GLN A 17 9.18 -18.54 -20.00
C GLN A 17 10.27 -17.47 -19.94
N ALA A 18 9.93 -16.24 -19.50
CA ALA A 18 10.89 -15.16 -19.32
C ALA A 18 11.69 -15.28 -18.00
N GLY A 19 11.50 -16.34 -17.19
CA GLY A 19 12.21 -16.54 -15.93
C GLY A 19 11.93 -15.46 -14.86
N VAL A 20 10.79 -14.75 -14.97
CA VAL A 20 10.44 -13.70 -14.00
C VAL A 20 10.10 -14.34 -12.67
N SER A 21 10.97 -14.19 -11.68
CA SER A 21 10.80 -14.77 -10.35
C SER A 21 9.59 -14.16 -9.60
N ASP A 22 8.99 -14.94 -8.70
CA ASP A 22 7.89 -14.47 -7.85
C ASP A 22 8.26 -13.24 -7.03
N GLN A 23 9.52 -13.11 -6.63
CA GLN A 23 10.02 -11.93 -5.92
C GLN A 23 9.91 -10.65 -6.75
N VAL A 24 10.23 -10.73 -8.05
CA VAL A 24 10.08 -9.58 -8.97
C VAL A 24 8.60 -9.20 -9.09
N LEU A 25 7.72 -10.18 -9.24
CA LEU A 25 6.27 -9.95 -9.29
C LEU A 25 5.73 -9.35 -7.98
N LYS A 26 6.18 -9.85 -6.83
CA LYS A 26 5.85 -9.27 -5.51
C LYS A 26 6.32 -7.81 -5.41
N ARG A 27 7.55 -7.52 -5.82
CA ARG A 27 8.10 -6.15 -5.85
C ARG A 27 7.29 -5.23 -6.77
N GLN A 28 6.94 -5.68 -7.96
CA GLN A 28 6.11 -4.91 -8.90
C GLN A 28 4.72 -4.60 -8.32
N ARG A 29 4.05 -5.59 -7.69
CA ARG A 29 2.75 -5.39 -7.03
C ARG A 29 2.84 -4.39 -5.88
N ARG A 30 3.92 -4.44 -5.07
CA ARG A 30 4.16 -3.45 -4.00
C ARG A 30 4.34 -2.04 -4.57
N LEU A 31 5.11 -1.91 -5.64
CA LEU A 31 5.33 -0.62 -6.31
C LEU A 31 4.02 -0.08 -6.89
N GLN A 32 3.25 -0.91 -7.59
CA GLN A 32 1.94 -0.55 -8.13
C GLN A 32 1.01 -0.02 -7.04
N ARG A 33 0.89 -0.72 -5.91
CA ARG A 33 0.06 -0.26 -4.77
C ARG A 33 0.51 1.10 -4.22
N ARG A 34 1.82 1.40 -4.21
CA ARG A 34 2.34 2.73 -3.81
C ARG A 34 1.92 3.82 -4.80
N HIS A 35 2.01 3.55 -6.10
CA HIS A 35 1.55 4.49 -7.14
C HIS A 35 0.05 4.76 -7.01
N GLU A 36 -0.76 3.74 -6.82
CA GLU A 36 -2.21 3.89 -6.62
C GLU A 36 -2.56 4.70 -5.37
N LYS A 37 -1.84 4.48 -4.25
CA LYS A 37 -1.99 5.32 -3.05
C LYS A 37 -1.67 6.78 -3.33
N ALA A 38 -0.54 7.04 -3.98
CA ALA A 38 -0.12 8.39 -4.33
C ALA A 38 -1.14 9.06 -5.25
N ALA A 39 -1.58 8.39 -6.31
CA ALA A 39 -2.57 8.91 -7.25
C ALA A 39 -3.89 9.28 -6.56
N ARG A 40 -4.41 8.39 -5.69
CA ARG A 40 -5.62 8.64 -4.92
C ARG A 40 -5.50 9.85 -3.99
N ARG A 41 -4.39 9.98 -3.27
CA ARG A 41 -4.12 11.09 -2.38
C ARG A 41 -3.92 12.40 -3.12
N ARG A 42 -3.19 12.39 -4.26
CA ARG A 42 -3.06 13.55 -5.15
C ARG A 42 -4.42 14.05 -5.63
N LYS A 43 -5.30 13.13 -6.03
CA LYS A 43 -6.69 13.49 -6.38
C LYS A 43 -7.42 14.13 -5.21
N ALA A 44 -7.26 13.60 -3.99
CA ALA A 44 -7.90 14.16 -2.79
C ALA A 44 -7.38 15.58 -2.46
N VAL A 45 -6.09 15.86 -2.63
CA VAL A 45 -5.53 17.23 -2.49
C VAL A 45 -6.13 18.17 -3.51
N LYS A 46 -6.09 17.80 -4.79
CA LYS A 46 -6.60 18.66 -5.89
C LYS A 46 -8.06 19.04 -5.73
N VAL A 47 -8.89 18.12 -5.24
CA VAL A 47 -10.34 18.34 -5.06
C VAL A 47 -10.69 18.92 -3.69
N SER A 48 -9.72 19.11 -2.82
CA SER A 48 -9.95 19.68 -1.49
C SER A 48 -10.20 21.19 -1.58
N THR A 49 -11.30 21.64 -1.00
CA THR A 49 -11.63 23.06 -0.84
C THR A 49 -11.08 23.65 0.47
N THR A 50 -10.60 22.80 1.38
CA THR A 50 -10.09 23.20 2.71
C THR A 50 -8.57 23.40 2.75
N ILE A 51 -7.88 23.14 1.64
CA ILE A 51 -6.42 23.29 1.51
C ILE A 51 -6.19 24.48 0.59
N SER A 52 -5.32 25.43 1.03
CA SER A 52 -4.93 26.58 0.20
C SER A 52 -4.20 26.14 -1.08
N GLU A 53 -4.16 26.97 -2.11
CA GLU A 53 -3.46 26.63 -3.35
C GLU A 53 -1.93 26.50 -3.12
N GLU A 54 -1.37 27.31 -2.22
CA GLU A 54 0.03 27.22 -1.82
C GLU A 54 0.33 25.87 -1.15
N ASP A 55 -0.50 25.48 -0.19
CA ASP A 55 -0.39 24.17 0.46
C ASP A 55 -0.62 23.01 -0.49
N LYS A 56 -1.53 23.15 -1.45
CA LYS A 56 -1.72 22.10 -2.49
C LYS A 56 -0.44 21.88 -3.28
N SER A 57 0.23 22.95 -3.70
CA SER A 57 1.49 22.85 -4.42
C SER A 57 2.56 22.16 -3.57
N ARG A 58 2.73 22.58 -2.31
CA ARG A 58 3.64 22.00 -1.32
C ARG A 58 3.36 20.51 -1.11
N TYR A 59 2.10 20.13 -0.89
CA TYR A 59 1.71 18.74 -0.61
C TYR A 59 1.84 17.84 -1.84
N LEU A 60 1.53 18.32 -3.04
CA LEU A 60 1.67 17.54 -4.27
C LEU A 60 3.12 17.14 -4.54
N GLY A 61 4.10 17.94 -4.12
CA GLY A 61 5.52 17.61 -4.18
C GLY A 61 5.87 16.38 -3.33
N ALA A 62 5.28 16.26 -2.14
CA ALA A 62 5.54 15.15 -1.22
C ALA A 62 4.59 13.94 -1.39
N ILE A 63 3.53 14.04 -2.20
CA ILE A 63 2.62 12.90 -2.43
C ILE A 63 3.03 12.15 -3.71
N GLN A 64 4.14 11.47 -3.63
CA GLN A 64 4.69 10.60 -4.68
C GLN A 64 4.82 9.16 -4.17
N ALA A 65 5.01 8.21 -5.07
CA ALA A 65 5.10 6.79 -4.71
C ALA A 65 6.27 6.47 -3.76
N CYS A 66 7.37 7.24 -3.82
CA CYS A 66 8.53 7.10 -2.93
C CYS A 66 8.19 7.45 -1.47
N TYR A 67 7.23 8.34 -1.21
CA TYR A 67 6.78 8.70 0.15
C TYR A 67 5.65 7.80 0.67
N MET A 68 5.15 6.87 -0.14
CA MET A 68 4.07 5.98 0.27
C MET A 68 4.60 4.73 0.96
N SER A 69 3.93 4.35 2.06
CA SER A 69 4.19 3.08 2.77
C SER A 69 3.94 1.89 1.86
N SER A 70 4.75 0.85 2.01
CA SER A 70 4.52 -0.42 1.33
C SER A 70 3.38 -1.18 2.00
N ASP A 71 2.58 -1.89 1.20
CA ASP A 71 1.58 -2.84 1.66
C ASP A 71 2.05 -4.23 1.28
N ASP A 72 2.22 -5.08 2.27
CA ASP A 72 2.50 -6.49 2.11
C ASP A 72 1.20 -7.28 2.27
N SER A 73 1.05 -8.36 1.53
CA SER A 73 -0.08 -9.26 1.74
C SER A 73 0.13 -10.06 3.02
N ALA A 74 -0.86 -10.15 3.89
CA ALA A 74 -0.76 -10.96 5.10
C ALA A 74 -0.47 -12.43 4.78
N SER A 75 -1.00 -12.95 3.68
CA SER A 75 -0.71 -14.32 3.22
C SER A 75 0.74 -14.53 2.76
N ASP A 76 1.49 -13.46 2.46
CA ASP A 76 2.92 -13.56 2.12
C ASP A 76 3.81 -13.61 3.38
N SER A 77 3.30 -13.22 4.54
CA SER A 77 4.04 -13.25 5.83
C SER A 77 3.91 -14.60 6.55
N GLU A 78 2.81 -15.31 6.34
CA GLU A 78 2.54 -16.62 6.98
C GLU A 78 3.22 -17.79 6.26
N ALA A 79 3.80 -17.54 5.08
CA ALA A 79 4.45 -18.59 4.28
C ALA A 79 5.90 -18.91 4.73
N GLU A 80 6.45 -18.17 5.71
CA GLU A 80 7.79 -18.46 6.25
C GLU A 80 7.76 -19.26 7.56
N GLU A 81 6.59 -19.43 8.21
CA GLU A 81 6.46 -20.24 9.42
C GLU A 81 5.17 -21.05 9.37
N GLY A 82 5.23 -22.27 8.88
CA GLY A 82 4.06 -23.11 8.97
C GLY A 82 4.20 -24.47 8.34
N GLU A 83 4.72 -25.38 9.12
CA GLU A 83 4.65 -26.83 8.92
C GLU A 83 3.25 -27.26 8.47
N HIS A 84 3.26 -28.19 7.52
CA HIS A 84 2.18 -29.09 7.19
C HIS A 84 1.43 -29.56 8.45
N ARG A 85 0.20 -29.17 8.61
CA ARG A 85 -0.77 -29.92 9.39
C ARG A 85 -1.81 -30.47 8.45
N GLU A 86 -1.58 -31.73 8.08
CA GLU A 86 -2.66 -32.63 7.70
C GLU A 86 -3.53 -32.82 8.93
N GLY A 87 -4.79 -32.60 8.81
CA GLY A 87 -5.80 -32.81 9.84
C GLY A 87 -7.17 -32.74 9.21
N ASP A 88 -7.71 -33.90 9.04
CA ASP A 88 -9.03 -34.24 8.54
C ASP A 88 -10.14 -33.62 9.42
N ASP A 89 -11.32 -33.50 8.80
CA ASP A 89 -12.66 -33.46 9.38
C ASP A 89 -13.34 -32.12 9.73
N GLU A 90 -14.53 -32.07 9.12
CA GLU A 90 -15.83 -31.52 9.46
C GLU A 90 -16.17 -30.07 9.09
N ALA A 91 -17.30 -30.03 8.40
CA ALA A 91 -18.04 -28.91 7.87
C ALA A 91 -18.28 -27.81 8.89
N GLU A 92 -17.58 -26.69 8.72
CA GLU A 92 -18.01 -25.43 9.32
C GLU A 92 -17.86 -24.31 8.30
N ALA A 93 -18.87 -23.44 8.26
CA ALA A 93 -19.08 -22.37 7.32
C ALA A 93 -17.76 -21.70 6.89
N THR A 94 -17.36 -21.86 5.64
CA THR A 94 -16.18 -21.27 5.04
C THR A 94 -16.27 -19.76 5.13
N THR A 95 -15.83 -19.20 6.25
CA THR A 95 -15.53 -17.78 6.38
C THR A 95 -14.39 -17.48 5.41
N VAL A 96 -14.74 -16.99 4.22
CA VAL A 96 -13.79 -16.53 3.22
C VAL A 96 -12.83 -15.57 3.91
N LYS A 97 -11.64 -16.04 4.29
CA LYS A 97 -10.59 -15.19 4.90
C LYS A 97 -10.29 -14.04 3.96
N ARG A 98 -10.85 -12.86 4.24
CA ARG A 98 -10.65 -11.68 3.41
C ARG A 98 -9.18 -11.30 3.45
N LYS A 99 -8.57 -11.17 2.28
CA LYS A 99 -7.18 -10.74 2.15
C LYS A 99 -6.98 -9.43 2.90
N LYS A 100 -5.93 -9.36 3.73
CA LYS A 100 -5.52 -8.17 4.46
C LYS A 100 -4.18 -7.69 3.92
N PHE A 101 -3.94 -6.40 4.02
CA PHE A 101 -2.62 -5.82 3.77
C PHE A 101 -2.01 -5.30 5.06
N LEU A 102 -0.75 -5.66 5.29
CA LEU A 102 0.06 -5.11 6.37
C LEU A 102 0.84 -3.90 5.83
N THR A 103 0.62 -2.74 6.43
CA THR A 103 1.27 -1.50 6.02
C THR A 103 2.46 -1.20 6.93
N LYS A 104 3.67 -1.26 6.39
CA LYS A 104 4.91 -0.93 7.12
C LYS A 104 5.04 0.58 7.29
N LYS A 105 5.34 1.03 8.52
CA LYS A 105 5.62 2.44 8.82
C LYS A 105 6.94 2.88 8.17
N LEU A 106 7.03 4.16 7.82
CA LEU A 106 8.26 4.79 7.33
C LEU A 106 8.85 5.64 8.48
N PRO A 107 9.93 5.19 9.14
CA PRO A 107 10.43 5.85 10.36
C PRO A 107 10.93 7.27 10.12
N TRP A 108 11.40 7.56 8.91
CA TRP A 108 11.91 8.87 8.50
C TRP A 108 10.82 9.90 8.16
N ARG A 109 9.56 9.47 8.07
CA ARG A 109 8.46 10.38 7.73
C ARG A 109 8.14 11.31 8.91
N SER A 110 7.97 12.60 8.62
CA SER A 110 7.54 13.57 9.63
C SER A 110 6.10 13.31 10.11
N THR A 111 5.79 13.78 11.30
CA THR A 111 4.42 13.74 11.85
C THR A 111 3.46 14.54 10.98
N GLU A 112 3.88 15.70 10.46
CA GLU A 112 3.08 16.54 9.57
C GLU A 112 2.65 15.77 8.31
N LEU A 113 3.59 15.08 7.64
CA LEU A 113 3.27 14.28 6.46
C LEU A 113 2.39 13.06 6.82
N GLU A 114 2.59 12.45 7.97
CA GLU A 114 1.73 11.35 8.42
C GLU A 114 0.28 11.80 8.64
N ASP A 115 0.08 12.93 9.30
CA ASP A 115 -1.24 13.44 9.60
C ASP A 115 -1.96 13.95 8.35
N LEU A 116 -1.22 14.58 7.43
CA LEU A 116 -1.72 14.90 6.09
C LEU A 116 -2.22 13.62 5.39
N VAL A 117 -1.40 12.59 5.33
CA VAL A 117 -1.74 11.32 4.68
C VAL A 117 -2.98 10.68 5.30
N LYS A 118 -3.07 10.64 6.64
CA LYS A 118 -4.25 10.12 7.37
C LYS A 118 -5.51 10.94 7.06
N SER A 119 -5.39 12.26 6.99
CA SER A 119 -6.52 13.15 6.67
C SER A 119 -7.05 12.92 5.25
N LEU A 120 -6.13 12.77 4.27
CA LEU A 120 -6.48 12.49 2.89
C LEU A 120 -7.13 11.11 2.72
N ASP A 121 -6.65 10.10 3.44
CA ASP A 121 -7.25 8.76 3.43
C ASP A 121 -8.66 8.79 4.03
N ARG A 122 -8.90 9.54 5.12
CA ARG A 122 -10.23 9.77 5.70
C ARG A 122 -11.17 10.45 4.71
N LYS A 123 -10.72 11.55 4.06
CA LYS A 123 -11.52 12.25 3.04
C LYS A 123 -11.86 11.33 1.86
N SER A 124 -10.91 10.55 1.41
CA SER A 124 -11.10 9.54 0.35
C SER A 124 -12.10 8.46 0.74
N SER A 125 -12.07 7.99 1.99
CA SER A 125 -12.98 6.96 2.49
C SER A 125 -14.42 7.45 2.59
N ARG A 126 -14.63 8.67 3.09
CA ARG A 126 -15.97 9.28 3.20
C ARG A 126 -16.67 9.48 1.84
N ARG A 127 -15.90 9.60 0.77
CA ARG A 127 -16.43 9.80 -0.60
C ARG A 127 -16.77 8.49 -1.31
N ARG A 128 -16.51 7.34 -0.71
CA ARG A 128 -16.83 6.04 -1.33
C ARG A 128 -18.25 5.63 -1.05
N SER A 129 -18.87 4.98 -2.04
CA SER A 129 -20.12 4.27 -1.79
C SER A 129 -19.88 3.08 -0.83
N SER A 130 -20.91 2.64 -0.11
CA SER A 130 -20.85 1.48 0.79
C SER A 130 -20.39 0.22 0.05
N LYS A 131 -20.85 0.01 -1.18
CA LYS A 131 -20.41 -1.10 -2.05
C LYS A 131 -18.90 -1.05 -2.33
N ALA A 132 -18.37 0.12 -2.70
CA ALA A 132 -16.94 0.28 -2.95
C ALA A 132 -16.11 0.13 -1.66
N ALA A 133 -16.63 0.58 -0.52
CA ALA A 133 -15.97 0.39 0.78
C ALA A 133 -15.91 -1.09 1.18
N ALA A 134 -16.99 -1.85 0.96
CA ALA A 134 -17.06 -3.28 1.26
C ALA A 134 -16.09 -4.12 0.40
N MET A 135 -15.80 -3.68 -0.83
CA MET A 135 -14.87 -4.36 -1.73
C MET A 135 -13.40 -4.03 -1.46
N MET A 136 -13.11 -3.06 -0.59
CA MET A 136 -11.73 -2.67 -0.30
C MET A 136 -11.04 -3.68 0.61
N THR A 137 -9.84 -4.09 0.22
CA THR A 137 -8.97 -4.88 1.08
C THR A 137 -8.59 -4.09 2.32
N ARG A 138 -8.82 -4.67 3.49
CA ARG A 138 -8.49 -4.08 4.80
C ARG A 138 -6.98 -3.89 4.90
N ARG A 139 -6.57 -2.76 5.50
CA ARG A 139 -5.18 -2.46 5.81
C ARG A 139 -5.00 -2.37 7.30
N GLU A 140 -4.01 -3.07 7.80
CA GLU A 140 -3.59 -3.05 9.21
C GLU A 140 -2.16 -2.50 9.28
N SER A 141 -1.83 -1.84 10.39
CA SER A 141 -0.46 -1.38 10.62
C SER A 141 0.41 -2.58 10.99
N SER A 142 1.52 -2.75 10.31
CA SER A 142 2.54 -3.72 10.72
C SER A 142 3.32 -3.18 11.91
N GLU A 143 3.74 -4.05 12.81
CA GLU A 143 4.66 -3.73 13.90
C GLU A 143 6.05 -3.40 13.34
N ASN A 144 6.44 -4.05 12.27
CA ASN A 144 7.72 -3.86 11.63
C ASN A 144 7.77 -2.54 10.85
N ALA A 145 8.81 -1.75 11.10
CA ALA A 145 9.13 -0.58 10.32
C ALA A 145 9.72 -0.97 8.94
N SER A 146 9.65 -0.05 8.00
CA SER A 146 10.28 -0.23 6.69
C SER A 146 11.74 0.23 6.75
N GLU A 147 12.63 -0.56 6.21
CA GLU A 147 14.07 -0.24 6.06
C GLU A 147 14.37 0.78 4.95
N ARG A 148 13.33 1.25 4.27
CA ARG A 148 13.49 2.20 3.17
C ARG A 148 14.01 3.54 3.68
N LEU A 149 15.07 4.02 3.04
CA LEU A 149 15.63 5.34 3.28
C LEU A 149 14.70 6.46 2.77
N ALA A 150 14.85 7.65 3.32
CA ALA A 150 14.20 8.84 2.81
C ALA A 150 14.68 9.14 1.37
N PRO A 151 13.81 9.65 0.48
CA PRO A 151 14.24 10.15 -0.81
C PRO A 151 15.24 11.30 -0.64
N GLN A 152 16.24 11.37 -1.50
CA GLN A 152 17.29 12.40 -1.42
C GLN A 152 16.74 13.82 -1.60
N ASP A 153 15.74 13.97 -2.43
CA ASP A 153 15.05 15.25 -2.77
C ASP A 153 13.84 15.51 -1.88
N ALA A 154 13.80 14.87 -0.69
CA ALA A 154 12.67 15.04 0.20
C ALA A 154 12.66 16.46 0.80
N PRO A 155 11.52 17.15 0.73
CA PRO A 155 11.42 18.46 1.39
C PRO A 155 11.55 18.28 2.91
N GLN A 156 12.23 19.20 3.57
CA GLN A 156 12.54 19.11 5.01
C GLN A 156 11.31 18.85 5.88
N TRP A 157 10.19 19.48 5.56
CA TRP A 157 8.95 19.31 6.32
C TRP A 157 8.39 17.88 6.25
N ALA A 158 8.73 17.12 5.19
CA ALA A 158 8.22 15.76 4.97
C ALA A 158 9.04 14.67 5.67
N ILE A 159 10.22 15.01 6.17
CA ILE A 159 11.12 14.08 6.84
C ILE A 159 11.30 14.45 8.31
N ARG A 160 11.47 13.41 9.13
CA ARG A 160 11.88 13.58 10.53
C ARG A 160 13.38 13.80 10.55
N LEU A 161 13.81 14.98 10.96
CA LEU A 161 15.22 15.22 11.23
C LEU A 161 15.67 14.31 12.40
N PRO A 162 16.86 13.68 12.31
CA PRO A 162 17.43 12.99 13.45
C PRO A 162 17.57 14.00 14.61
N PRO A 163 17.41 13.55 15.87
CA PRO A 163 17.73 14.42 16.99
C PRO A 163 19.17 14.90 16.84
N LEU A 164 19.37 16.19 17.02
CA LEU A 164 20.71 16.76 17.08
C LEU A 164 21.46 16.06 18.23
N THR A 165 22.42 15.23 17.92
CA THR A 165 23.35 14.69 18.91
C THR A 165 24.22 15.84 19.35
N THR A 166 23.87 16.41 20.49
CA THR A 166 24.76 17.32 21.27
C THR A 166 25.87 16.52 21.88
#